data_1d6cb8835c5199d54797dfbf8b682441
#
_entry.id   1d6cb8835c5199d54797dfbf8b682441
#
_cell.length_a   1.000
_cell.length_b   1.000
_cell.length_c   1.000
_cell.angle_alpha   90.00
_cell.angle_beta   90.00
_cell.angle_gamma   90.00
#
_symmetry.space_group_name_H-M   'P 1'
#
loop_
_entity.id
_entity.type
_entity.pdbx_description
1 polymer ?
#
loop_
_entity_poly.entity_id
_entity_poly.type
_entity_poly.pdbx_seq_one_letter_code
_entity_poly.pdbx_strand_id
1 'polypeptide(L)'
;STLGGGAWQTAGGYLRYAANGFALGGGFMRTTLPGGTDVDAWTLGGSYRTGPWYFSTGYGLNKAKYAAVTSPVQGFRNVVDRAILGQFWAGQTNGGFQPGDADKRQLFKVGVGYQLTPQLNLGAHYFRGKQSGGVKNGGASNGNVNFYVAVADYAFSKRTDAYFGVDHTSISGGSALVLDGSGGNARSRTGVTMGIRHRF
;
A
#
# COMPACT_ATOMS: atom_id res chain seq x y z
N SER A 1 35.83 -2.56 11.45
CA SER A 1 34.54 -2.62 12.16
C SER A 1 33.73 -3.79 11.59
N THR A 2 33.73 -4.89 12.33
CA THR A 2 32.94 -6.08 12.06
C THR A 2 31.45 -5.69 12.11
N LEU A 3 30.78 -5.74 10.97
CA LEU A 3 29.34 -5.77 10.91
C LEU A 3 28.87 -6.98 11.72
N GLY A 4 28.23 -6.75 12.86
CA GLY A 4 27.65 -7.81 13.66
C GLY A 4 26.66 -8.59 12.79
N GLY A 5 27.03 -9.82 12.42
CA GLY A 5 26.21 -10.73 11.62
C GLY A 5 25.07 -11.27 12.45
N GLY A 6 24.09 -10.44 12.76
CA GLY A 6 22.81 -10.90 13.28
C GLY A 6 21.99 -11.45 12.11
N ALA A 7 21.51 -12.70 12.22
CA ALA A 7 20.60 -13.27 11.25
C ALA A 7 19.22 -12.54 11.33
N TRP A 8 18.63 -12.29 10.18
CA TRP A 8 17.26 -11.82 10.11
C TRP A 8 16.32 -12.97 10.48
N GLN A 9 15.40 -12.71 11.38
CA GLN A 9 14.42 -13.70 11.79
C GLN A 9 13.03 -13.18 11.47
N THR A 10 12.24 -13.97 10.76
CA THR A 10 10.85 -13.65 10.47
C THR A 10 9.96 -14.80 10.91
N ALA A 11 8.95 -14.48 11.70
CA ALA A 11 7.90 -15.41 12.10
C ALA A 11 6.53 -14.77 11.90
N GLY A 12 5.56 -15.55 11.47
CA GLY A 12 4.21 -15.06 11.27
C GLY A 12 3.25 -16.14 10.84
N GLY A 13 2.00 -15.76 10.69
CA GLY A 13 0.94 -16.65 10.26
C GLY A 13 -0.27 -15.87 9.75
N TYR A 14 -1.13 -16.55 9.05
CA TYR A 14 -2.40 -16.00 8.58
C TYR A 14 -3.53 -17.02 8.72
N LEU A 15 -4.74 -16.50 8.84
CA LEU A 15 -5.98 -17.28 8.80
C LEU A 15 -6.89 -16.68 7.73
N ARG A 16 -7.58 -17.55 7.00
CA ARG A 16 -8.59 -17.16 6.02
C ARG A 16 -9.80 -18.07 6.16
N TYR A 17 -10.98 -17.43 6.17
CA TYR A 17 -12.28 -18.08 6.10
C TYR A 17 -13.02 -17.62 4.86
N ALA A 18 -13.68 -18.53 4.14
CA ALA A 18 -14.50 -18.17 2.99
C ALA A 18 -15.71 -19.09 2.91
N ALA A 19 -16.90 -18.52 2.92
CA ALA A 19 -18.18 -19.22 2.76
C ALA A 19 -19.30 -18.27 2.32
N ASN A 20 -20.26 -18.76 1.56
CA ASN A 20 -21.51 -18.03 1.23
C ASN A 20 -21.29 -16.63 0.67
N GLY A 21 -20.27 -16.46 -0.19
CA GLY A 21 -19.94 -15.16 -0.78
C GLY A 21 -19.09 -14.26 0.12
N PHE A 22 -18.90 -14.60 1.40
CA PHE A 22 -17.99 -13.91 2.31
C PHE A 22 -16.59 -14.51 2.25
N ALA A 23 -15.58 -13.65 2.36
CA ALA A 23 -14.22 -14.04 2.67
C ALA A 23 -13.66 -13.07 3.70
N LEU A 24 -13.07 -13.61 4.76
CA LEU A 24 -12.38 -12.88 5.82
C LEU A 24 -10.96 -13.42 5.94
N GLY A 25 -10.00 -12.57 6.20
CA GLY A 25 -8.64 -13.00 6.40
C GLY A 25 -7.86 -12.01 7.25
N GLY A 26 -6.95 -12.53 8.04
CA GLY A 26 -6.05 -11.73 8.85
C GLY A 26 -4.71 -12.43 9.01
N GLY A 27 -3.66 -11.65 9.17
CA GLY A 27 -2.32 -12.15 9.36
C GLY A 27 -1.48 -11.24 10.25
N PHE A 28 -0.48 -11.85 10.82
CA PHE A 28 0.56 -11.18 11.60
C PHE A 28 1.93 -11.70 11.19
N MET A 29 2.89 -10.81 11.12
CA MET A 29 4.29 -11.13 10.88
C MET A 29 5.16 -10.24 11.73
N ARG A 30 6.16 -10.82 12.38
CA ARG A 30 7.24 -10.11 13.05
C ARG A 30 8.56 -10.42 12.37
N THR A 31 9.32 -9.39 12.07
CA THR A 31 10.69 -9.51 11.58
C THR A 31 11.63 -8.82 12.56
N THR A 32 12.53 -9.58 13.15
CA THR A 32 13.61 -9.05 13.99
C THR A 32 14.81 -8.75 13.10
N LEU A 33 15.24 -7.49 13.11
CA LEU A 33 16.36 -7.00 12.31
C LEU A 33 17.70 -7.27 13.03
N PRO A 34 18.81 -7.34 12.32
CA PRO A 34 20.14 -7.27 12.94
C PRO A 34 20.22 -6.04 13.84
N GLY A 35 20.57 -6.25 15.12
CA GLY A 35 20.54 -5.19 16.13
C GLY A 35 19.31 -5.22 17.04
N GLY A 36 18.41 -6.22 16.88
CA GLY A 36 17.32 -6.52 17.82
C GLY A 36 16.08 -5.65 17.69
N THR A 37 15.94 -4.88 16.61
CA THR A 37 14.71 -4.10 16.37
C THR A 37 13.64 -4.96 15.70
N ASP A 38 12.46 -5.03 16.30
CA ASP A 38 11.31 -5.72 15.72
C ASP A 38 10.50 -4.82 14.79
N VAL A 39 10.09 -5.39 13.67
CA VAL A 39 9.10 -4.84 12.73
C VAL A 39 7.87 -5.72 12.77
N ASP A 40 6.77 -5.19 13.24
CA ASP A 40 5.49 -5.86 13.30
C ASP A 40 4.61 -5.45 12.12
N ALA A 41 4.02 -6.43 11.45
CA ALA A 41 3.06 -6.24 10.38
C ALA A 41 1.75 -6.98 10.71
N TRP A 42 0.64 -6.28 10.59
CA TRP A 42 -0.71 -6.81 10.79
C TRP A 42 -1.55 -6.54 9.56
N THR A 43 -2.34 -7.49 9.17
CA THR A 43 -3.34 -7.32 8.11
C THR A 43 -4.67 -7.92 8.53
N LEU A 44 -5.75 -7.24 8.18
CA LEU A 44 -7.12 -7.73 8.31
C LEU A 44 -7.89 -7.29 7.07
N GLY A 45 -8.66 -8.19 6.49
CA GLY A 45 -9.46 -7.84 5.33
C GLY A 45 -10.64 -8.75 5.14
N GLY A 46 -11.60 -8.27 4.38
CA GLY A 46 -12.78 -9.02 4.05
C GLY A 46 -13.36 -8.61 2.71
N SER A 47 -14.13 -9.50 2.14
CA SER A 47 -14.93 -9.23 0.95
C SER A 47 -16.26 -9.95 1.02
N TYR A 48 -17.23 -9.42 0.30
CA TYR A 48 -18.53 -9.99 0.14
C TYR A 48 -18.99 -9.89 -1.31
N ARG A 49 -19.44 -11.00 -1.87
CA ARG A 49 -20.00 -11.08 -3.21
C ARG A 49 -21.48 -11.51 -3.12
N THR A 50 -22.33 -10.71 -3.75
CA THR A 50 -23.77 -11.02 -3.82
C THR A 50 -24.34 -10.53 -5.15
N GLY A 51 -24.90 -11.44 -5.96
CA GLY A 51 -25.35 -11.12 -7.31
C GLY A 51 -24.25 -10.43 -8.13
N PRO A 52 -24.53 -9.28 -8.74
CA PRO A 52 -23.57 -8.51 -9.54
C PRO A 52 -22.59 -7.69 -8.68
N TRP A 53 -22.76 -7.63 -7.36
CA TRP A 53 -21.98 -6.80 -6.45
C TRP A 53 -20.79 -7.52 -5.85
N TYR A 54 -19.70 -6.80 -5.71
CA TYR A 54 -18.54 -7.19 -4.95
C TYR A 54 -18.10 -6.04 -4.03
N PHE A 55 -17.98 -6.30 -2.75
CA PHE A 55 -17.51 -5.36 -1.75
C PHE A 55 -16.20 -5.88 -1.17
N SER A 56 -15.28 -4.99 -0.88
CA SER A 56 -14.01 -5.35 -0.23
C SER A 56 -13.58 -4.28 0.75
N THR A 57 -12.95 -4.71 1.83
CA THR A 57 -12.32 -3.82 2.79
C THR A 57 -11.03 -4.44 3.31
N GLY A 58 -10.12 -3.63 3.78
CA GLY A 58 -8.88 -4.12 4.37
C GLY A 58 -8.18 -3.06 5.18
N TYR A 59 -7.44 -3.53 6.16
CA TYR A 59 -6.60 -2.72 7.02
C TYR A 59 -5.23 -3.39 7.16
N GLY A 60 -4.18 -2.61 7.03
CA GLY A 60 -2.80 -3.01 7.26
C GLY A 60 -2.12 -2.06 8.23
N LEU A 61 -1.30 -2.61 9.11
CA LEU A 61 -0.52 -1.86 10.07
C LEU A 61 0.92 -2.38 10.07
N ASN A 62 1.87 -1.47 9.89
CA ASN A 62 3.28 -1.71 10.17
C ASN A 62 3.74 -0.83 11.28
N LYS A 63 4.49 -1.40 12.21
CA LYS A 63 5.04 -0.70 13.36
C LYS A 63 6.49 -1.13 13.58
N ALA A 64 7.38 -0.14 13.67
CA ALA A 64 8.76 -0.34 14.05
C ALA A 64 9.34 0.97 14.56
N LYS A 65 10.30 0.90 15.47
CA LYS A 65 11.07 2.08 15.92
C LYS A 65 12.21 2.37 14.95
N TYR A 66 11.85 2.87 13.77
CA TYR A 66 12.82 3.10 12.69
C TYR A 66 13.91 4.12 13.03
N ALA A 67 13.62 5.10 13.87
CA ALA A 67 14.61 6.08 14.32
C ALA A 67 15.79 5.46 15.08
N ALA A 68 15.59 4.27 15.67
CA ALA A 68 16.63 3.53 16.36
C ALA A 68 17.49 2.64 15.43
N VAL A 69 17.13 2.54 14.15
CA VAL A 69 17.79 1.62 13.21
C VAL A 69 18.89 2.34 12.43
N THR A 70 20.12 1.93 12.63
CA THR A 70 21.29 2.48 11.97
C THR A 70 21.47 2.01 10.52
N SER A 71 22.34 2.68 9.79
CA SER A 71 22.61 2.59 8.34
C SER A 71 22.63 1.19 7.67
N PRO A 72 23.16 0.10 8.25
CA PRO A 72 23.24 -1.20 7.57
C PRO A 72 21.88 -1.82 7.22
N VAL A 73 20.80 -1.35 7.83
CA VAL A 73 19.44 -1.90 7.67
C VAL A 73 18.62 -1.11 6.64
N GLN A 74 19.20 -0.09 6.05
CA GLN A 74 18.53 0.82 5.13
C GLN A 74 17.96 0.12 3.88
N GLY A 75 18.68 -0.87 3.34
CA GLY A 75 18.20 -1.68 2.21
C GLY A 75 16.94 -2.48 2.52
N PHE A 76 16.84 -3.02 3.73
CA PHE A 76 15.66 -3.75 4.19
C PHE A 76 14.45 -2.85 4.44
N ARG A 77 14.66 -1.69 5.02
CA ARG A 77 13.63 -0.67 5.18
C ARG A 77 12.96 -0.36 3.84
N ASN A 78 13.76 -0.20 2.78
CA ASN A 78 13.24 0.01 1.43
C ASN A 78 12.38 -1.16 0.92
N VAL A 79 12.74 -2.39 1.26
CA VAL A 79 11.97 -3.59 0.86
C VAL A 79 10.64 -3.67 1.59
N VAL A 80 10.63 -3.46 2.92
CA VAL A 80 9.40 -3.46 3.72
C VAL A 80 8.49 -2.32 3.30
N ASP A 81 9.02 -1.14 3.09
CA ASP A 81 8.26 0.02 2.64
C ASP A 81 7.66 -0.18 1.25
N ARG A 82 8.42 -0.77 0.33
CA ARG A 82 7.93 -1.10 -1.02
C ARG A 82 6.87 -2.19 -1.01
N ALA A 83 6.98 -3.19 -0.16
CA ALA A 83 6.01 -4.28 -0.10
C ALA A 83 4.62 -3.83 0.35
N ILE A 84 4.54 -2.76 1.15
CA ILE A 84 3.29 -2.35 1.80
C ILE A 84 2.72 -1.05 1.24
N LEU A 85 3.57 -0.11 0.88
CA LEU A 85 3.19 1.21 0.37
C LEU A 85 3.75 1.48 -1.03
N GLY A 86 4.49 0.54 -1.59
CA GLY A 86 5.32 0.72 -2.76
C GLY A 86 4.61 1.22 -4.00
N GLN A 87 3.33 0.93 -4.15
CA GLN A 87 2.56 1.46 -5.28
C GLN A 87 2.22 2.95 -5.11
N PHE A 88 2.10 3.43 -3.89
CA PHE A 88 1.79 4.84 -3.60
C PHE A 88 3.03 5.73 -3.54
N TRP A 89 4.19 5.14 -3.23
CA TRP A 89 5.45 5.86 -3.05
C TRP A 89 6.56 5.46 -4.02
N ALA A 90 6.32 4.54 -4.95
CA ALA A 90 7.32 4.05 -5.90
C ALA A 90 7.92 5.13 -6.83
N GLY A 91 7.23 6.26 -7.01
CA GLY A 91 7.73 7.41 -7.77
C GLY A 91 8.63 8.36 -6.98
N GLN A 92 8.83 8.12 -5.68
CA GLN A 92 9.51 9.04 -4.75
C GLN A 92 10.95 8.60 -4.45
N THR A 93 11.74 8.32 -5.47
CA THR A 93 13.12 7.86 -5.28
C THR A 93 14.09 8.98 -4.90
N ASN A 94 13.72 10.24 -5.06
CA ASN A 94 14.63 11.37 -4.90
C ASN A 94 14.22 12.30 -3.73
N GLY A 95 14.29 11.80 -2.52
CA GLY A 95 14.35 12.66 -1.33
C GLY A 95 13.04 12.97 -0.61
N GLY A 96 11.90 12.54 -1.15
CA GLY A 96 10.60 12.81 -0.51
C GLY A 96 10.33 11.94 0.73
N PHE A 97 10.55 10.65 0.61
CA PHE A 97 10.27 9.68 1.67
C PHE A 97 11.49 8.84 2.00
N GLN A 98 12.02 9.03 3.18
CA GLN A 98 13.12 8.20 3.68
C GLN A 98 12.58 7.09 4.58
N PRO A 99 13.02 5.85 4.40
CA PRO A 99 12.76 4.80 5.38
C PRO A 99 13.26 5.27 6.76
N GLY A 100 12.43 5.10 7.77
CA GLY A 100 12.77 5.57 9.10
C GLY A 100 12.15 6.90 9.51
N ASP A 101 11.47 7.54 8.58
CA ASP A 101 10.77 8.79 8.87
C ASP A 101 9.45 8.57 9.66
N ALA A 102 9.04 7.33 9.85
CA ALA A 102 7.85 7.02 10.64
C ALA A 102 7.96 5.68 11.38
N ASP A 103 7.53 5.65 12.63
CA ASP A 103 7.46 4.43 13.45
C ASP A 103 6.24 3.58 13.12
N LYS A 104 5.22 4.18 12.54
CA LYS A 104 3.94 3.53 12.28
C LYS A 104 3.38 3.92 10.92
N ARG A 105 2.99 2.91 10.15
CA ARG A 105 2.27 3.05 8.88
C ARG A 105 1.00 2.24 8.91
N GLN A 106 -0.07 2.85 8.47
CA GLN A 106 -1.41 2.27 8.40
C GLN A 106 -1.92 2.41 6.98
N LEU A 107 -2.57 1.38 6.49
CA LEU A 107 -3.28 1.39 5.21
C LEU A 107 -4.71 0.89 5.45
N PHE A 108 -5.68 1.70 5.12
CA PHE A 108 -7.08 1.32 5.02
C PHE A 108 -7.51 1.31 3.57
N LYS A 109 -8.31 0.33 3.17
CA LYS A 109 -8.92 0.27 1.84
C LYS A 109 -10.37 -0.16 1.92
N VAL A 110 -11.18 0.37 1.02
CA VAL A 110 -12.55 -0.07 0.76
C VAL A 110 -12.79 0.00 -0.74
N GLY A 111 -13.55 -0.94 -1.25
CA GLY A 111 -13.86 -1.00 -2.67
C GLY A 111 -15.17 -1.66 -2.96
N VAL A 112 -15.74 -1.29 -4.09
CA VAL A 112 -16.94 -1.85 -4.66
C VAL A 112 -16.71 -2.20 -6.12
N GLY A 113 -17.23 -3.35 -6.54
CA GLY A 113 -17.31 -3.78 -7.93
C GLY A 113 -18.76 -4.06 -8.29
N TYR A 114 -19.12 -3.79 -9.54
CA TYR A 114 -20.44 -4.04 -10.06
C TYR A 114 -20.39 -4.60 -11.49
N GLN A 115 -20.90 -5.79 -11.68
CA GLN A 115 -21.05 -6.39 -13.00
C GLN A 115 -22.31 -5.84 -13.68
N LEU A 116 -22.14 -4.77 -14.49
CA LEU A 116 -23.24 -4.07 -15.12
C LEU A 116 -23.89 -4.90 -16.24
N THR A 117 -23.06 -5.56 -17.05
CA THR A 117 -23.46 -6.54 -18.07
C THR A 117 -22.51 -7.74 -18.02
N PRO A 118 -22.78 -8.87 -18.68
CA PRO A 118 -21.84 -9.97 -18.75
C PRO A 118 -20.43 -9.56 -19.27
N GLN A 119 -20.35 -8.47 -20.03
CA GLN A 119 -19.09 -7.97 -20.59
C GLN A 119 -18.52 -6.78 -19.83
N LEU A 120 -19.35 -5.97 -19.14
CA LEU A 120 -18.89 -4.71 -18.52
C LEU A 120 -18.87 -4.82 -17.00
N ASN A 121 -17.69 -4.67 -16.45
CA ASN A 121 -17.45 -4.61 -15.02
C ASN A 121 -16.98 -3.19 -14.62
N LEU A 122 -17.57 -2.65 -13.57
CA LEU A 122 -17.21 -1.37 -12.99
C LEU A 122 -16.60 -1.58 -11.60
N GLY A 123 -15.60 -0.82 -11.27
CA GLY A 123 -14.96 -0.87 -9.96
C GLY A 123 -14.60 0.51 -9.45
N ALA A 124 -14.72 0.69 -8.14
CA ALA A 124 -14.22 1.87 -7.46
C ALA A 124 -13.55 1.47 -6.14
N HIS A 125 -12.40 2.07 -5.85
CA HIS A 125 -11.66 1.83 -4.63
C HIS A 125 -11.16 3.13 -4.01
N TYR A 126 -11.17 3.15 -2.69
CA TYR A 126 -10.54 4.17 -1.88
C TYR A 126 -9.47 3.56 -0.99
N PHE A 127 -8.33 4.20 -0.93
CA PHE A 127 -7.23 3.82 -0.06
C PHE A 127 -6.80 5.04 0.76
N ARG A 128 -6.54 4.81 2.04
CA ARG A 128 -5.98 5.81 2.94
C ARG A 128 -4.74 5.24 3.61
N GLY A 129 -3.59 5.85 3.30
CA GLY A 129 -2.33 5.62 4.00
C GLY A 129 -2.11 6.70 5.05
N LYS A 130 -1.61 6.31 6.22
CA LYS A 130 -1.20 7.23 7.29
C LYS A 130 0.15 6.80 7.82
N GLN A 131 1.06 7.75 7.95
CA GLN A 131 2.29 7.54 8.71
C GLN A 131 2.37 8.47 9.92
N SER A 132 2.99 8.00 10.99
CA SER A 132 3.14 8.74 12.23
C SER A 132 4.33 8.25 13.05
N GLY A 133 4.78 9.06 14.01
CA GLY A 133 5.82 8.73 14.96
C GLY A 133 7.25 8.85 14.41
N GLY A 134 7.43 9.50 13.26
CA GLY A 134 8.75 9.72 12.68
C GLY A 134 9.25 11.15 12.85
N VAL A 135 10.54 11.32 12.70
CA VAL A 135 11.21 12.62 12.68
C VAL A 135 12.17 12.67 11.48
N LYS A 136 12.10 13.73 10.69
CA LYS A 136 13.01 13.99 9.59
C LYS A 136 13.54 15.41 9.67
N ASN A 137 14.86 15.56 9.60
CA ASN A 137 15.53 16.87 9.70
C ASN A 137 15.07 17.69 10.92
N GLY A 138 14.84 17.04 12.06
CA GLY A 138 14.36 17.68 13.30
C GLY A 138 12.88 17.98 13.37
N GLY A 139 12.10 17.68 12.32
CA GLY A 139 10.66 17.89 12.26
C GLY A 139 9.84 16.60 12.22
N ALA A 140 8.59 16.64 12.66
CA ALA A 140 7.69 15.50 12.58
C ALA A 140 7.39 15.14 11.11
N SER A 141 7.52 13.85 10.77
CA SER A 141 7.25 13.32 9.41
C SER A 141 5.89 12.64 9.30
N ASN A 142 4.91 13.11 10.06
CA ASN A 142 3.55 12.58 10.02
C ASN A 142 2.83 13.04 8.75
N GLY A 143 2.06 12.14 8.14
CA GLY A 143 1.31 12.49 6.95
C GLY A 143 0.27 11.47 6.57
N ASN A 144 -0.60 11.86 5.65
CA ASN A 144 -1.65 11.03 5.11
C ASN A 144 -1.61 11.08 3.58
N VAL A 145 -1.97 9.98 2.95
CA VAL A 145 -2.27 9.89 1.52
C VAL A 145 -3.68 9.34 1.34
N ASN A 146 -4.43 9.94 0.45
CA ASN A 146 -5.71 9.40 -0.02
C ASN A 146 -5.56 9.10 -1.51
N PHE A 147 -6.02 7.92 -1.91
CA PHE A 147 -6.02 7.47 -3.29
C PHE A 147 -7.40 6.95 -3.64
N TYR A 148 -7.96 7.51 -4.68
CA TYR A 148 -9.26 7.16 -5.25
C TYR A 148 -9.01 6.61 -6.64
N VAL A 149 -9.67 5.54 -7.00
CA VAL A 149 -9.61 4.99 -8.35
C VAL A 149 -10.96 4.45 -8.76
N ALA A 150 -11.34 4.72 -10.00
CA ALA A 150 -12.50 4.12 -10.65
C ALA A 150 -12.05 3.50 -11.98
N VAL A 151 -12.59 2.32 -12.28
CA VAL A 151 -12.21 1.54 -13.47
C VAL A 151 -13.46 0.98 -14.13
N ALA A 152 -13.50 1.02 -15.45
CA ALA A 152 -14.40 0.23 -16.27
C ALA A 152 -13.57 -0.78 -17.07
N ASP A 153 -13.98 -2.05 -17.06
CA ASP A 153 -13.35 -3.14 -17.80
C ASP A 153 -14.39 -3.80 -18.70
N TYR A 154 -14.14 -3.82 -20.01
CA TYR A 154 -15.03 -4.38 -21.00
C TYR A 154 -14.40 -5.59 -21.70
N ALA A 155 -15.00 -6.76 -21.51
CA ALA A 155 -14.58 -8.01 -22.10
C ALA A 155 -15.16 -8.17 -23.52
N PHE A 156 -14.33 -8.06 -24.55
CA PHE A 156 -14.70 -8.39 -25.94
C PHE A 156 -14.81 -9.90 -26.15
N SER A 157 -13.99 -10.66 -25.43
CA SER A 157 -13.96 -12.12 -25.46
C SER A 157 -13.38 -12.67 -24.16
N LYS A 158 -13.34 -14.02 -24.01
CA LYS A 158 -12.66 -14.67 -22.86
C LYS A 158 -11.16 -14.35 -22.77
N ARG A 159 -10.55 -13.86 -23.86
CA ARG A 159 -9.11 -13.59 -23.95
C ARG A 159 -8.77 -12.12 -24.14
N THR A 160 -9.75 -11.27 -24.50
CA THR A 160 -9.50 -9.87 -24.84
C THR A 160 -10.44 -8.98 -24.06
N ASP A 161 -9.88 -8.02 -23.35
CA ASP A 161 -10.58 -6.98 -22.63
C ASP A 161 -9.91 -5.61 -22.85
N ALA A 162 -10.71 -4.55 -22.78
CA ALA A 162 -10.21 -3.19 -22.71
C ALA A 162 -10.61 -2.58 -21.38
N TYR A 163 -9.75 -1.73 -20.85
CA TYR A 163 -10.03 -1.04 -19.61
C TYR A 163 -9.77 0.46 -19.73
N PHE A 164 -10.53 1.20 -18.93
CA PHE A 164 -10.37 2.64 -18.72
C PHE A 164 -10.43 2.92 -17.23
N GLY A 165 -9.47 3.67 -16.73
CA GLY A 165 -9.37 4.03 -15.31
C GLY A 165 -9.05 5.49 -15.12
N VAL A 166 -9.59 6.07 -14.05
CA VAL A 166 -9.22 7.37 -13.53
C VAL A 166 -8.80 7.24 -12.09
N ASP A 167 -7.76 7.94 -11.69
CA ASP A 167 -7.28 7.96 -10.32
C ASP A 167 -7.01 9.39 -9.84
N HIS A 168 -7.15 9.57 -8.54
CA HIS A 168 -6.75 10.79 -7.86
C HIS A 168 -6.02 10.48 -6.57
N THR A 169 -4.83 11.05 -6.44
CA THR A 169 -4.03 10.97 -5.22
C THR A 169 -3.93 12.34 -4.58
N SER A 170 -4.12 12.41 -3.26
CA SER A 170 -3.87 13.62 -2.48
C SER A 170 -3.05 13.29 -1.24
N ILE A 171 -2.11 14.18 -0.89
CA ILE A 171 -1.20 14.05 0.25
C ILE A 171 -1.36 15.24 1.18
N SER A 172 -1.38 14.98 2.48
CA SER A 172 -1.47 15.99 3.53
C SER A 172 -0.53 15.69 4.69
N GLY A 173 -0.10 16.75 5.40
CA GLY A 173 0.84 16.64 6.51
C GLY A 173 2.28 16.42 6.04
N GLY A 174 3.23 16.45 6.95
CA GLY A 174 4.65 16.14 6.80
C GLY A 174 5.40 16.77 5.63
N SER A 175 6.57 17.30 5.87
CA SER A 175 7.42 17.89 4.81
C SER A 175 8.01 16.85 3.85
N ALA A 176 7.81 15.55 4.11
CA ALA A 176 8.44 14.46 3.39
C ALA A 176 7.60 13.88 2.23
N LEU A 177 6.33 14.26 2.13
CA LEU A 177 5.41 13.68 1.16
C LEU A 177 5.12 14.68 0.03
N VAL A 178 5.78 14.48 -1.10
CA VAL A 178 5.51 15.21 -2.37
C VAL A 178 5.33 14.18 -3.49
N LEU A 179 4.47 14.49 -4.46
CA LEU A 179 4.10 13.56 -5.54
C LEU A 179 4.97 13.68 -6.77
N ASP A 180 5.74 14.73 -6.91
CA ASP A 180 6.66 14.89 -8.02
C ASP A 180 8.12 14.69 -7.57
N GLY A 181 8.87 13.94 -8.33
CA GLY A 181 10.30 13.72 -8.11
C GLY A 181 11.18 14.91 -8.55
N SER A 182 10.60 16.02 -8.98
CA SER A 182 11.32 17.16 -9.56
C SER A 182 11.61 18.28 -8.54
N GLY A 183 11.33 18.03 -7.24
CA GLY A 183 11.51 19.02 -6.18
C GLY A 183 10.36 20.03 -6.06
N GLY A 184 9.28 19.81 -6.79
CA GLY A 184 8.05 20.59 -6.64
C GLY A 184 7.29 20.26 -5.36
N ASN A 185 6.27 21.06 -5.08
CA ASN A 185 5.42 20.91 -3.90
C ASN A 185 4.05 20.28 -4.23
N ALA A 186 3.96 19.50 -5.30
CA ALA A 186 2.71 18.88 -5.72
C ALA A 186 2.17 17.94 -4.64
N ARG A 187 0.97 18.23 -4.15
CA ARG A 187 0.27 17.49 -3.12
C ARG A 187 -0.94 16.72 -3.63
N SER A 188 -1.24 16.85 -4.91
CA SER A 188 -2.30 16.10 -5.57
C SER A 188 -1.92 15.77 -7.00
N ARG A 189 -2.46 14.66 -7.48
CA ARG A 189 -2.28 14.19 -8.86
C ARG A 189 -3.54 13.48 -9.30
N THR A 190 -3.95 13.72 -10.54
CA THR A 190 -5.00 12.95 -11.23
C THR A 190 -4.36 12.21 -12.40
N GLY A 191 -4.66 10.93 -12.51
CA GLY A 191 -4.19 10.05 -13.58
C GLY A 191 -5.36 9.50 -14.41
N VAL A 192 -5.10 9.24 -15.69
CA VAL A 192 -6.00 8.51 -16.58
C VAL A 192 -5.20 7.39 -17.20
N THR A 193 -5.77 6.19 -17.19
CA THR A 193 -5.14 4.99 -17.76
C THR A 193 -6.14 4.28 -18.64
N MET A 194 -5.71 3.87 -19.83
CA MET A 194 -6.51 3.03 -20.72
C MET A 194 -5.61 1.99 -21.39
N GLY A 195 -6.17 0.85 -21.73
CA GLY A 195 -5.42 -0.18 -22.42
C GLY A 195 -6.30 -1.34 -22.88
N ILE A 196 -5.67 -2.19 -23.68
CA ILE A 196 -6.23 -3.46 -24.13
C ILE A 196 -5.32 -4.57 -23.61
N ARG A 197 -5.93 -5.62 -23.08
CA ARG A 197 -5.22 -6.82 -22.64
C ARG A 197 -5.68 -8.02 -23.47
N HIS A 198 -4.72 -8.75 -24.02
CA HIS A 198 -4.96 -10.00 -24.71
C HIS A 198 -4.14 -11.13 -24.07
N ARG A 199 -4.80 -12.30 -23.85
CA ARG A 199 -4.17 -13.49 -23.29
C ARG A 199 -4.06 -14.55 -24.38
N PHE A 200 -2.89 -15.04 -24.62
CA PHE A 200 -2.58 -16.11 -25.58
C PHE A 200 -2.83 -17.50 -25.02
#